data_a370aadd13e6091b25c10c5fb4888c12
#
_entry.id   a370aadd13e6091b25c10c5fb4888c12
#
_cell.length_a   1.000
_cell.length_b   1.000
_cell.length_c   1.000
_cell.angle_alpha   90.00
_cell.angle_beta   90.00
_cell.angle_gamma   90.00
#
_symmetry.space_group_name_H-M   'P 1'
#
loop_
_entity.id
_entity.type
_entity.pdbx_description
1 polymer ?
#
loop_
_entity_poly.entity_id
_entity_poly.type
_entity_poly.pdbx_seq_one_letter_code
_entity_poly.pdbx_strand_id
1 'polypeptide(L)'
;MTRDPLELFHELVEGPEMAIATASSDGRPSVRMLLLKSADERGFTFFTNYESRKGRELDANPRAALLFHRPGLQVRVEGRVERVGDAESDDYWATRPAASRRSAAASRQSQPIDARADLEAAVAAQPAEPGRPARWGGYRLVPESYEFWRHRDDRLHERHLFRARAGGWEQSILQP
;
A
#
# COMPACT_ATOMS: atom_id res chain seq x y z
N MET A 1 10.45 -22.67 17.31
CA MET A 1 10.61 -21.23 17.01
C MET A 1 9.45 -20.83 16.10
N THR A 2 8.72 -19.77 16.44
CA THR A 2 7.68 -19.21 15.60
C THR A 2 8.37 -18.63 14.38
N ARG A 3 7.91 -18.97 13.16
CA ARG A 3 8.47 -18.46 11.90
C ARG A 3 8.20 -16.96 11.81
N ASP A 4 9.15 -16.19 11.28
CA ASP A 4 8.95 -14.75 11.05
C ASP A 4 7.92 -14.55 9.91
N PRO A 5 6.84 -13.77 10.12
CA PRO A 5 5.82 -13.55 9.09
C PRO A 5 6.32 -12.71 7.91
N LEU A 6 7.36 -11.88 8.05
CA LEU A 6 7.95 -11.15 6.93
C LEU A 6 8.74 -12.10 6.02
N GLU A 7 9.50 -13.03 6.58
CA GLU A 7 10.17 -14.08 5.79
C GLU A 7 9.14 -14.92 5.02
N LEU A 8 8.06 -15.33 5.70
CA LEU A 8 6.97 -16.07 5.07
C LEU A 8 6.27 -15.27 3.97
N PHE A 9 6.11 -13.95 4.15
CA PHE A 9 5.59 -13.05 3.13
C PHE A 9 6.48 -13.08 1.87
N HIS A 10 7.79 -12.91 2.03
CA HIS A 10 8.74 -12.92 0.90
C HIS A 10 8.79 -14.25 0.15
N GLU A 11 8.57 -15.36 0.83
CA GLU A 11 8.50 -16.67 0.17
C GLU A 11 7.21 -16.88 -0.65
N LEU A 12 6.10 -16.28 -0.22
CA LEU A 12 4.78 -16.60 -0.76
C LEU A 12 4.22 -15.55 -1.72
N VAL A 13 4.64 -14.30 -1.58
CA VAL A 13 4.11 -13.18 -2.37
C VAL A 13 5.06 -12.83 -3.49
N GLU A 14 4.56 -12.95 -4.70
CA GLU A 14 5.24 -12.57 -5.93
C GLU A 14 4.58 -11.32 -6.52
N GLY A 15 5.40 -10.42 -7.08
CA GLY A 15 4.93 -9.20 -7.72
C GLY A 15 4.56 -8.08 -6.73
N PRO A 16 4.45 -6.86 -7.26
CA PRO A 16 4.21 -5.67 -6.44
C PRO A 16 2.73 -5.33 -6.26
N GLU A 17 1.79 -6.01 -6.94
CA GLU A 17 0.38 -5.65 -6.94
C GLU A 17 -0.27 -5.96 -5.60
N MET A 18 -0.94 -4.98 -5.01
CA MET A 18 -1.71 -5.14 -3.78
C MET A 18 -2.99 -4.33 -3.81
N ALA A 19 -4.03 -4.83 -3.17
CA ALA A 19 -5.16 -4.00 -2.78
C ALA A 19 -4.87 -3.34 -1.44
N ILE A 20 -5.20 -2.05 -1.31
CA ILE A 20 -5.19 -1.37 -0.01
C ILE A 20 -6.61 -0.93 0.35
N ALA A 21 -7.07 -1.33 1.51
CA ALA A 21 -8.28 -0.85 2.13
C ALA A 21 -7.94 0.25 3.15
N THR A 22 -8.67 1.37 3.06
CA THR A 22 -8.61 2.50 3.99
C THR A 22 -10.03 2.87 4.41
N ALA A 23 -10.19 3.63 5.47
CA ALA A 23 -11.49 4.11 5.92
C ALA A 23 -11.43 5.59 6.26
N SER A 24 -12.53 6.30 6.01
CA SER A 24 -12.72 7.67 6.47
C SER A 24 -12.83 7.75 8.00
N SER A 25 -12.81 8.96 8.55
CA SER A 25 -12.93 9.17 10.01
C SER A 25 -14.26 8.66 10.59
N ASP A 26 -15.33 8.60 9.75
CA ASP A 26 -16.64 8.03 10.11
C ASP A 26 -16.77 6.52 9.80
N GLY A 27 -15.63 5.86 9.45
CA GLY A 27 -15.55 4.42 9.27
C GLY A 27 -15.99 3.89 7.90
N ARG A 28 -16.25 4.74 6.89
CA ARG A 28 -16.61 4.27 5.53
C ARG A 28 -15.41 3.69 4.82
N PRO A 29 -15.44 2.40 4.46
CA PRO A 29 -14.31 1.75 3.81
C PRO A 29 -14.21 2.14 2.33
N SER A 30 -12.99 2.07 1.82
CA SER A 30 -12.71 2.14 0.39
C SER A 30 -11.49 1.27 0.05
N VAL A 31 -11.46 0.72 -1.18
CA VAL A 31 -10.38 -0.17 -1.62
C VAL A 31 -9.94 0.18 -3.05
N ARG A 32 -8.65 0.00 -3.35
CA ARG A 32 -8.06 0.18 -4.69
C ARG A 32 -6.78 -0.61 -4.81
N MET A 33 -6.36 -0.84 -6.05
CA MET A 33 -5.05 -1.43 -6.31
C MET A 33 -3.94 -0.39 -6.18
N LEU A 34 -2.81 -0.79 -5.65
CA LEU A 34 -1.54 -0.06 -5.58
C LEU A 34 -0.38 -1.00 -5.86
N LEU A 35 0.81 -0.42 -5.99
CA LEU A 35 2.05 -1.17 -6.11
C LEU A 35 2.85 -1.03 -4.81
N LEU A 36 3.16 -2.16 -4.19
CA LEU A 36 4.16 -2.25 -3.14
C LEU A 36 5.53 -1.86 -3.71
N LYS A 37 6.35 -1.14 -2.95
CA LYS A 37 7.70 -0.74 -3.37
C LYS A 37 8.79 -1.40 -2.55
N SER A 38 8.55 -1.59 -1.26
CA SER A 38 9.39 -2.42 -0.40
C SER A 38 8.56 -3.04 0.72
N ALA A 39 8.99 -4.21 1.16
CA ALA A 39 8.59 -4.83 2.41
C ALA A 39 9.88 -5.18 3.16
N ASP A 40 10.09 -4.56 4.29
CA ASP A 40 11.25 -4.76 5.15
C ASP A 40 10.83 -4.77 6.63
N GLU A 41 11.78 -4.87 7.52
CA GLU A 41 11.55 -4.90 8.98
C GLU A 41 10.83 -3.63 9.50
N ARG A 42 10.90 -2.50 8.77
CA ARG A 42 10.19 -1.27 9.10
C ARG A 42 8.73 -1.31 8.65
N GLY A 43 8.38 -2.16 7.67
CA GLY A 43 7.03 -2.32 7.15
C GLY A 43 6.92 -2.29 5.63
N PHE A 44 5.71 -2.00 5.15
CA PHE A 44 5.30 -2.07 3.74
C PHE A 44 5.18 -0.67 3.15
N THR A 45 6.08 -0.31 2.23
CA THR A 45 6.17 1.05 1.67
C THR A 45 5.50 1.14 0.31
N PHE A 46 4.70 2.19 0.11
CA PHE A 46 4.07 2.55 -1.15
C PHE A 46 4.04 4.07 -1.32
N PHE A 47 3.95 4.54 -2.57
CA PHE A 47 3.96 5.98 -2.88
C PHE A 47 2.69 6.38 -3.61
N THR A 48 2.16 7.55 -3.25
CA THR A 48 0.91 8.06 -3.82
C THR A 48 0.79 9.57 -3.66
N ASN A 49 -0.32 10.13 -4.16
CA ASN A 49 -0.68 11.53 -3.89
C ASN A 49 -1.38 11.64 -2.52
N TYR A 50 -0.87 12.47 -1.62
CA TYR A 50 -1.41 12.71 -0.28
C TYR A 50 -2.81 13.32 -0.31
N GLU A 51 -3.12 14.13 -1.33
CA GLU A 51 -4.44 14.74 -1.51
C GLU A 51 -5.45 13.82 -2.21
N SER A 52 -5.07 12.57 -2.55
CA SER A 52 -6.01 11.58 -3.08
C SER A 52 -7.02 11.14 -2.01
N ARG A 53 -8.10 10.45 -2.42
CA ARG A 53 -9.08 9.89 -1.47
C ARG A 53 -8.40 9.08 -0.36
N LYS A 54 -7.51 8.15 -0.73
CA LYS A 54 -6.78 7.33 0.25
C LYS A 54 -5.83 8.16 1.13
N GLY A 55 -5.18 9.19 0.56
CA GLY A 55 -4.30 10.07 1.32
C GLY A 55 -5.08 10.82 2.41
N ARG A 56 -6.22 11.43 2.07
CA ARG A 56 -7.09 12.08 3.06
C ARG A 56 -7.66 11.11 4.10
N GLU A 57 -8.03 9.88 3.67
CA GLU A 57 -8.48 8.84 4.60
C GLU A 57 -7.37 8.45 5.58
N LEU A 58 -6.13 8.24 5.11
CA LEU A 58 -4.99 7.90 5.96
C LEU A 58 -4.55 9.03 6.89
N ASP A 59 -4.67 10.27 6.46
CA ASP A 59 -4.40 11.43 7.33
C ASP A 59 -5.44 11.55 8.47
N ALA A 60 -6.69 11.19 8.21
CA ALA A 60 -7.77 11.23 9.21
C ALA A 60 -7.84 9.95 10.06
N ASN A 61 -7.51 8.80 9.48
CA ASN A 61 -7.53 7.48 10.10
C ASN A 61 -6.31 6.68 9.61
N PRO A 62 -5.19 6.69 10.33
CA PRO A 62 -3.93 6.09 9.91
C PRO A 62 -3.91 4.57 10.08
N ARG A 63 -4.96 3.88 9.65
CA ARG A 63 -5.08 2.42 9.65
C ARG A 63 -5.43 1.92 8.26
N ALA A 64 -4.80 0.82 7.87
CA ALA A 64 -5.08 0.18 6.58
C ALA A 64 -4.92 -1.33 6.66
N ALA A 65 -5.50 -2.00 5.66
CA ALA A 65 -5.23 -3.39 5.35
C ALA A 65 -4.68 -3.49 3.92
N LEU A 66 -3.59 -4.22 3.77
CA LEU A 66 -3.05 -4.63 2.47
C LEU A 66 -3.50 -6.05 2.19
N LEU A 67 -3.86 -6.31 0.93
CA LEU A 67 -4.20 -7.65 0.47
C LEU A 67 -3.38 -7.99 -0.77
N PHE A 68 -2.67 -9.11 -0.69
CA PHE A 68 -1.98 -9.77 -1.77
C PHE A 68 -2.73 -11.05 -2.11
N HIS A 69 -3.04 -11.25 -3.39
CA HIS A 69 -3.84 -12.39 -3.82
C HIS A 69 -3.25 -13.03 -5.08
N ARG A 70 -3.19 -14.38 -5.07
CA ARG A 70 -2.99 -15.22 -6.24
C ARG A 70 -3.88 -16.47 -6.10
N PRO A 71 -4.13 -17.24 -7.16
CA PRO A 71 -4.94 -18.44 -7.06
C PRO A 71 -4.47 -19.37 -5.92
N GLY A 72 -5.38 -19.68 -5.02
CA GLY A 72 -5.13 -20.55 -3.86
C GLY A 72 -4.38 -19.93 -2.68
N LEU A 73 -3.95 -18.67 -2.77
CA LEU A 73 -3.25 -17.98 -1.69
C LEU A 73 -3.76 -16.55 -1.52
N GLN A 74 -3.93 -16.14 -0.27
CA GLN A 74 -4.17 -14.76 0.12
C GLN A 74 -3.28 -14.40 1.31
N VAL A 75 -2.64 -13.24 1.26
CA VAL A 75 -1.92 -12.67 2.41
C VAL A 75 -2.52 -11.31 2.72
N ARG A 76 -2.98 -11.13 3.96
CA ARG A 76 -3.48 -9.85 4.48
C ARG A 76 -2.51 -9.32 5.52
N VAL A 77 -2.16 -8.05 5.42
CA VAL A 77 -1.32 -7.34 6.40
C VAL A 77 -2.09 -6.14 6.89
N GLU A 78 -2.29 -6.03 8.19
CA GLU A 78 -3.02 -4.93 8.80
C GLU A 78 -2.09 -4.17 9.76
N GLY A 79 -2.26 -2.86 9.83
CA GLY A 79 -1.45 -2.07 10.73
C GLY A 79 -1.69 -0.56 10.64
N ARG A 80 -0.81 0.16 11.34
CA ARG A 80 -0.80 1.61 11.33
C ARG A 80 0.04 2.11 10.16
N VAL A 81 -0.44 3.18 9.52
CA VAL A 81 0.24 3.81 8.39
C VAL A 81 0.85 5.14 8.86
N GLU A 82 2.08 5.37 8.46
CA GLU A 82 2.80 6.63 8.69
C GLU A 82 3.37 7.16 7.36
N ARG A 83 3.61 8.46 7.27
CA ARG A 83 4.33 9.03 6.12
C ARG A 83 5.81 8.71 6.25
N VAL A 84 6.45 8.31 5.14
CA VAL A 84 7.91 8.22 5.09
C VAL A 84 8.53 9.63 5.00
N GLY A 85 9.80 9.75 5.35
CA GLY A 85 10.52 11.02 5.28
C GLY A 85 10.63 11.57 3.85
N ASP A 86 10.84 12.89 3.75
CA ASP A 86 10.98 13.57 2.45
C ASP A 86 12.14 13.00 1.65
N ALA A 87 13.29 12.73 2.27
CA ALA A 87 14.45 12.15 1.60
C ALA A 87 14.11 10.81 0.92
N GLU A 88 13.44 9.90 1.62
CA GLU A 88 13.02 8.60 1.05
C GLU A 88 12.01 8.80 -0.12
N SER A 89 11.15 9.81 -0.01
CA SER A 89 10.21 10.17 -1.08
C SER A 89 10.91 10.77 -2.29
N ASP A 90 11.92 11.62 -2.07
CA ASP A 90 12.74 12.24 -3.12
C ASP A 90 13.59 11.20 -3.85
N ASP A 91 14.22 10.28 -3.11
CA ASP A 91 15.02 9.18 -3.68
C ASP A 91 14.14 8.31 -4.58
N TYR A 92 12.97 7.90 -4.11
CA TYR A 92 12.07 7.11 -4.95
C TYR A 92 11.51 7.92 -6.13
N TRP A 93 11.21 9.21 -5.95
CA TRP A 93 10.77 10.08 -7.05
C TRP A 93 11.78 10.11 -8.18
N ALA A 94 13.07 10.22 -7.87
CA ALA A 94 14.15 10.28 -8.85
C ALA A 94 14.25 8.99 -9.70
N THR A 95 13.90 7.82 -9.15
CA THR A 95 13.92 6.54 -9.88
C THR A 95 12.75 6.36 -10.85
N ARG A 96 11.70 7.18 -10.74
CA ARG A 96 10.49 7.02 -11.56
C ARG A 96 10.73 7.45 -13.02
N PRO A 97 10.12 6.76 -14.00
CA PRO A 97 10.15 7.20 -15.39
C PRO A 97 9.65 8.65 -15.54
N ALA A 98 10.26 9.45 -16.41
CA ALA A 98 9.91 10.84 -16.64
C ALA A 98 8.40 11.05 -16.94
N ALA A 99 7.81 10.18 -17.76
CA ALA A 99 6.37 10.21 -18.05
C ALA A 99 5.51 10.06 -16.78
N SER A 100 5.90 9.14 -15.87
CA SER A 100 5.19 8.93 -14.60
C SER A 100 5.35 10.12 -13.65
N ARG A 101 6.51 10.78 -13.64
CA ARG A 101 6.74 12.00 -12.87
C ARG A 101 5.88 13.16 -13.39
N ARG A 102 5.82 13.37 -14.71
CA ARG A 102 4.98 14.41 -15.34
C ARG A 102 3.50 14.19 -15.03
N SER A 103 3.00 12.96 -15.19
CA SER A 103 1.61 12.62 -14.86
C SER A 103 1.28 12.87 -13.39
N ALA A 104 2.17 12.49 -12.47
CA ALA A 104 1.97 12.70 -11.03
C ALA A 104 2.07 14.19 -10.63
N ALA A 105 2.92 14.98 -11.31
CA ALA A 105 3.04 16.41 -11.09
C ALA A 105 1.80 17.17 -11.57
N ALA A 106 1.22 16.78 -12.69
CA ALA A 106 0.02 17.43 -13.24
C ALA A 106 -1.27 17.00 -12.53
N SER A 107 -1.39 15.72 -12.16
CA SER A 107 -2.65 15.14 -11.68
C SER A 107 -2.99 15.54 -10.24
N ARG A 108 -4.24 15.95 -10.02
CA ARG A 108 -4.88 16.00 -8.70
C ARG A 108 -5.66 14.72 -8.48
N GLN A 109 -4.97 13.65 -8.12
CA GLN A 109 -5.54 12.31 -8.01
C GLN A 109 -6.83 12.27 -7.18
N SER A 110 -7.87 11.61 -7.70
CA SER A 110 -9.22 11.46 -7.12
C SER A 110 -10.07 12.74 -7.15
N GLN A 111 -9.64 13.81 -7.81
CA GLN A 111 -10.50 14.96 -8.06
C GLN A 111 -11.24 14.78 -9.38
N PRO A 112 -12.49 15.29 -9.50
CA PRO A 112 -13.18 15.39 -10.77
C PRO A 112 -12.40 16.25 -11.77
N ILE A 113 -12.58 15.96 -13.07
CA ILE A 113 -12.06 16.75 -14.17
C ILE A 113 -13.12 16.75 -15.28
N ASP A 114 -13.28 17.85 -16.00
CA ASP A 114 -14.33 18.00 -17.00
C ASP A 114 -14.07 17.14 -18.24
N ALA A 115 -12.81 17.10 -18.69
CA ALA A 115 -12.44 16.29 -19.84
C ALA A 115 -11.04 15.67 -19.64
N ARG A 116 -10.85 14.48 -20.22
CA ARG A 116 -9.53 13.82 -20.25
C ARG A 116 -8.48 14.67 -20.97
N ALA A 117 -8.87 15.40 -22.00
CA ALA A 117 -8.01 16.29 -22.75
C ALA A 117 -7.37 17.38 -21.89
N ASP A 118 -8.07 17.87 -20.86
CA ASP A 118 -7.54 18.87 -19.93
C ASP A 118 -6.38 18.30 -19.10
N LEU A 119 -6.50 17.03 -18.67
CA LEU A 119 -5.42 16.34 -17.98
C LEU A 119 -4.22 16.10 -18.90
N GLU A 120 -4.47 15.70 -20.14
CA GLU A 120 -3.42 15.47 -21.15
C GLU A 120 -2.67 16.78 -21.44
N ALA A 121 -3.38 17.89 -21.58
CA ALA A 121 -2.80 19.22 -21.75
C ALA A 121 -1.97 19.65 -20.52
N ALA A 122 -2.49 19.41 -19.30
CA ALA A 122 -1.77 19.70 -18.07
C ALA A 122 -0.49 18.87 -17.92
N VAL A 123 -0.49 17.60 -18.36
CA VAL A 123 0.69 16.74 -18.42
C VAL A 123 1.69 17.23 -19.46
N ALA A 124 1.21 17.63 -20.64
CA ALA A 124 2.05 18.16 -21.72
C ALA A 124 2.77 19.47 -21.30
N ALA A 125 2.11 20.30 -20.49
CA ALA A 125 2.66 21.56 -19.99
C ALA A 125 3.73 21.37 -18.87
N GLN A 126 3.89 20.16 -18.32
CA GLN A 126 4.90 19.90 -17.30
C GLN A 126 6.32 19.94 -17.91
N PRO A 127 7.33 20.40 -17.16
CA PRO A 127 8.73 20.26 -17.58
C PRO A 127 9.10 18.81 -17.83
N ALA A 128 10.13 18.57 -18.64
CA ALA A 128 10.61 17.21 -18.93
C ALA A 128 10.95 16.44 -17.65
N GLU A 129 11.55 17.13 -16.68
CA GLU A 129 12.01 16.62 -15.39
C GLU A 129 11.37 17.43 -14.24
N PRO A 130 10.10 17.19 -13.90
CA PRO A 130 9.46 17.92 -12.81
C PRO A 130 10.01 17.48 -11.46
N GLY A 131 10.21 18.42 -10.55
CA GLY A 131 10.46 18.12 -9.15
C GLY A 131 9.31 17.39 -8.49
N ARG A 132 9.56 16.72 -7.36
CA ARG A 132 8.52 16.05 -6.58
C ARG A 132 7.54 17.09 -6.01
N PRO A 133 6.24 17.00 -6.32
CA PRO A 133 5.25 17.88 -5.69
C PRO A 133 5.11 17.59 -4.20
N ALA A 134 4.92 18.61 -3.37
CA ALA A 134 4.71 18.44 -1.92
C ALA A 134 3.51 17.53 -1.58
N ARG A 135 2.51 17.45 -2.47
CA ARG A 135 1.35 16.57 -2.34
C ARG A 135 1.61 15.10 -2.70
N TRP A 136 2.85 14.73 -3.06
CA TRP A 136 3.20 13.37 -3.47
C TRP A 136 4.35 12.83 -2.63
N GLY A 137 4.23 11.60 -2.15
CA GLY A 137 5.28 10.92 -1.38
C GLY A 137 4.84 9.55 -0.89
N GLY A 138 5.61 9.02 0.04
CA GLY A 138 5.46 7.66 0.53
C GLY A 138 4.67 7.54 1.82
N TYR A 139 4.05 6.39 1.96
CA TYR A 139 3.51 5.87 3.20
C TYR A 139 4.14 4.52 3.51
N ARG A 140 4.25 4.21 4.79
CA ARG A 140 4.65 2.90 5.30
C ARG A 140 3.57 2.37 6.22
N LEU A 141 3.08 1.16 5.94
CA LEU A 141 2.27 0.41 6.88
C LEU A 141 3.20 -0.37 7.79
N VAL A 142 3.16 -0.08 9.08
CA VAL A 142 3.85 -0.83 10.14
C VAL A 142 2.93 -1.97 10.55
N PRO A 143 3.31 -3.24 10.35
CA PRO A 143 2.41 -4.37 10.57
C PRO A 143 2.07 -4.57 12.04
N GLU A 144 0.78 -4.74 12.34
CA GLU A 144 0.24 -5.20 13.61
C GLU A 144 -0.23 -6.66 13.52
N SER A 145 -0.59 -7.11 12.30
CA SER A 145 -0.94 -8.51 12.04
C SER A 145 -0.68 -8.93 10.61
N TYR A 146 -0.45 -10.23 10.42
CA TYR A 146 -0.44 -10.92 9.13
C TYR A 146 -1.42 -12.08 9.20
N GLU A 147 -2.20 -12.29 8.15
CA GLU A 147 -2.97 -13.51 7.96
C GLU A 147 -2.58 -14.15 6.62
N PHE A 148 -2.13 -15.40 6.67
CA PHE A 148 -1.85 -16.24 5.51
C PHE A 148 -2.99 -17.23 5.37
N TRP A 149 -3.71 -17.14 4.26
CA TRP A 149 -4.82 -18.02 3.93
C TRP A 149 -4.45 -18.88 2.72
N ARG A 150 -4.65 -20.18 2.82
CA ARG A 150 -4.45 -21.14 1.73
C ARG A 150 -5.74 -21.90 1.43
N HIS A 151 -6.04 -22.03 0.14
CA HIS A 151 -7.16 -22.80 -0.34
C HIS A 151 -7.01 -24.29 -0.04
N ARG A 152 -8.12 -24.93 0.31
CA ARG A 152 -8.27 -26.37 0.35
C ARG A 152 -9.62 -26.76 -0.25
N ASP A 153 -9.67 -27.88 -0.99
CA ASP A 153 -10.86 -28.33 -1.68
C ASP A 153 -11.98 -28.80 -0.71
N ASP A 154 -11.57 -29.30 0.47
CA ASP A 154 -12.47 -29.73 1.55
C ASP A 154 -13.09 -28.57 2.34
N ARG A 155 -12.84 -27.30 1.92
CA ARG A 155 -13.26 -26.07 2.59
C ARG A 155 -12.63 -25.81 3.95
N LEU A 156 -11.80 -26.72 4.48
CA LEU A 156 -11.04 -26.52 5.70
C LEU A 156 -9.75 -25.71 5.41
N HIS A 157 -9.96 -24.48 4.95
CA HIS A 157 -8.87 -23.59 4.53
C HIS A 157 -7.86 -23.38 5.66
N GLU A 158 -6.57 -23.39 5.31
CA GLU A 158 -5.51 -23.09 6.27
C GLU A 158 -5.43 -21.60 6.49
N ARG A 159 -5.51 -21.15 7.74
CA ARG A 159 -5.46 -19.74 8.12
C ARG A 159 -4.49 -19.56 9.28
N HIS A 160 -3.32 -19.02 8.99
CA HIS A 160 -2.30 -18.71 9.99
C HIS A 160 -2.30 -17.20 10.26
N LEU A 161 -2.66 -16.82 11.48
CA LEU A 161 -2.66 -15.44 11.95
C LEU A 161 -1.45 -15.20 12.84
N PHE A 162 -0.70 -14.14 12.52
CA PHE A 162 0.38 -13.63 13.35
C PHE A 162 -0.03 -12.26 13.89
N ARG A 163 0.12 -12.03 15.18
CA ARG A 163 -0.13 -10.74 15.82
C ARG A 163 1.14 -10.25 16.51
N ALA A 164 1.43 -8.96 16.33
CA ALA A 164 2.56 -8.33 16.99
C ALA A 164 2.41 -8.37 18.51
N ARG A 165 3.50 -8.71 19.22
CA ARG A 165 3.63 -8.70 20.68
C ARG A 165 4.96 -8.08 21.07
N ALA A 166 5.12 -7.74 22.34
CA ALA A 166 6.41 -7.36 22.87
C ALA A 166 7.42 -8.48 22.62
N GLY A 167 8.44 -8.20 21.80
CA GLY A 167 9.51 -9.14 21.47
C GLY A 167 9.25 -10.11 20.32
N GLY A 168 8.21 -9.93 19.50
CA GLY A 168 8.02 -10.74 18.29
C GLY A 168 6.58 -10.96 17.88
N TRP A 169 6.28 -12.14 17.37
CA TRP A 169 4.99 -12.50 16.79
C TRP A 169 4.36 -13.70 17.52
N GLU A 170 3.10 -13.55 17.86
CA GLU A 170 2.25 -14.64 18.35
C GLU A 170 1.49 -15.24 17.17
N GLN A 171 1.66 -16.54 16.95
CA GLN A 171 0.96 -17.28 15.90
C GLN A 171 -0.26 -18.02 16.46
N SER A 172 -1.35 -17.98 15.71
CA SER A 172 -2.55 -18.79 15.94
C SER A 172 -3.11 -19.33 14.63
N ILE A 173 -3.90 -20.40 14.71
CA ILE A 173 -4.65 -20.96 13.58
C ILE A 173 -6.10 -20.52 13.73
N LEU A 174 -6.68 -19.99 12.65
CA LEU A 174 -8.09 -19.60 12.62
C LEU A 174 -8.93 -20.70 11.99
N GLN A 175 -10.17 -20.82 12.45
CA GLN A 175 -11.17 -21.63 11.75
C GLN A 175 -11.46 -21.01 10.38
N PRO A 176 -11.74 -21.85 9.36
CA PRO A 176 -12.07 -21.40 8.01
C PRO A 176 -13.38 -20.61 7.92
#